data_f17937619df7b59ccbbd622c252b932f
#
_entry.id   f17937619df7b59ccbbd622c252b932f
#
_cell.length_a   1.000
_cell.length_b   1.000
_cell.length_c   1.000
_cell.angle_alpha   90.00
_cell.angle_beta   90.00
_cell.angle_gamma   90.00
#
_symmetry.space_group_name_H-M   'P 1'
#
loop_
_entity.id
_entity.type
_entity.pdbx_description
1 polymer ?
#
loop_
_entity_poly.entity_id
_entity_poly.type
_entity_poly.pdbx_seq_one_letter_code
_entity_poly.pdbx_strand_id
1 'polypeptide(L)'
;MFIRFNREVVDEKDLEEYLGITGIVLPDYRCAVISLFLDNNGRILLQRRGPKSRDEVGKLEDIGGAVESYDKTFRDAMNREIMEEAGDSFNYTIDDLFGACLINKYDSRTDKNVNWLFLLYKCTYIDGELSIKEPGKCLGYEFYKRDELPVDEIAKTTMDFWNFYYKEKDV
;
A
#
# COMPACT_ATOMS: atom_id res chain seq x y z
N MET A 1 -7.46 11.89 -4.87
CA MET A 1 -8.70 11.30 -5.45
C MET A 1 -8.69 9.80 -5.20
N PHE A 2 -9.75 9.28 -4.60
CA PHE A 2 -9.92 7.83 -4.39
C PHE A 2 -10.86 7.24 -5.45
N ILE A 3 -10.52 6.03 -5.90
CA ILE A 3 -11.30 5.25 -6.86
C ILE A 3 -11.60 3.90 -6.21
N ARG A 4 -12.88 3.51 -6.16
CA ARG A 4 -13.29 2.18 -5.74
C ARG A 4 -13.39 1.28 -6.97
N PHE A 5 -12.76 0.11 -6.91
CA PHE A 5 -12.93 -0.90 -7.94
C PHE A 5 -14.10 -1.83 -7.60
N ASN A 6 -14.85 -2.23 -8.63
CA ASN A 6 -15.93 -3.22 -8.52
C ASN A 6 -15.51 -4.62 -9.00
N ARG A 7 -14.28 -4.75 -9.46
CA ARG A 7 -13.57 -5.98 -9.79
C ARG A 7 -12.08 -5.78 -9.61
N GLU A 8 -11.32 -6.84 -9.55
CA GLU A 8 -9.85 -6.75 -9.58
C GLU A 8 -9.38 -6.22 -10.95
N VAL A 9 -8.41 -5.33 -10.90
CA VAL A 9 -7.68 -4.81 -12.04
C VAL A 9 -6.30 -5.45 -12.05
N VAL A 10 -5.94 -6.11 -13.15
CA VAL A 10 -4.82 -7.07 -13.16
C VAL A 10 -3.47 -6.40 -13.44
N ASP A 11 -3.45 -5.48 -14.41
CA ASP A 11 -2.26 -4.79 -14.87
C ASP A 11 -2.60 -3.38 -15.40
N GLU A 12 -1.60 -2.64 -15.86
CA GLU A 12 -1.80 -1.27 -16.37
C GLU A 12 -2.74 -1.21 -17.57
N LYS A 13 -2.68 -2.20 -18.46
CA LYS A 13 -3.56 -2.25 -19.63
C LYS A 13 -5.02 -2.44 -19.20
N ASP A 14 -5.25 -3.37 -18.28
CA ASP A 14 -6.58 -3.60 -17.72
C ASP A 14 -7.08 -2.38 -16.91
N LEU A 15 -6.18 -1.68 -16.22
CA LEU A 15 -6.49 -0.45 -15.51
C LEU A 15 -6.98 0.65 -16.49
N GLU A 16 -6.27 0.87 -17.57
CA GLU A 16 -6.65 1.86 -18.58
C GLU A 16 -8.00 1.52 -19.23
N GLU A 17 -8.24 0.25 -19.53
CA GLU A 17 -9.53 -0.23 -20.05
C GLU A 17 -10.65 0.01 -19.02
N TYR A 18 -10.43 -0.34 -17.75
CA TYR A 18 -11.40 -0.12 -16.67
C TYR A 18 -11.75 1.36 -16.50
N LEU A 19 -10.75 2.24 -16.46
CA LEU A 19 -10.93 3.68 -16.33
C LEU A 19 -11.68 4.26 -17.54
N GLY A 20 -11.35 3.78 -18.75
CA GLY A 20 -12.04 4.18 -19.98
C GLY A 20 -13.53 3.85 -19.96
N ILE A 21 -13.89 2.65 -19.50
CA ILE A 21 -15.30 2.21 -19.36
C ILE A 21 -16.04 3.06 -18.31
N THR A 22 -15.37 3.41 -17.21
CA THR A 22 -15.98 4.20 -16.14
C THR A 22 -15.98 5.71 -16.42
N GLY A 23 -15.32 6.15 -17.48
CA GLY A 23 -15.19 7.56 -17.83
C GLY A 23 -14.26 8.38 -16.93
N ILE A 24 -13.44 7.71 -16.12
CA ILE A 24 -12.45 8.36 -15.27
C ILE A 24 -11.22 8.68 -16.12
N VAL A 25 -10.84 9.97 -16.15
CA VAL A 25 -9.62 10.43 -16.84
C VAL A 25 -8.56 10.74 -15.78
N LEU A 26 -7.41 10.07 -15.87
CA LEU A 26 -6.26 10.32 -15.02
C LEU A 26 -5.18 11.11 -15.77
N PRO A 27 -4.42 11.99 -15.10
CA PRO A 27 -3.19 12.56 -15.67
C PRO A 27 -2.13 11.47 -15.83
N ASP A 28 -0.97 11.80 -16.41
CA ASP A 28 0.19 10.91 -16.40
C ASP A 28 0.54 10.51 -14.96
N TYR A 29 0.72 9.22 -14.73
CA TYR A 29 0.91 8.66 -13.39
C TYR A 29 1.91 7.51 -13.39
N ARG A 30 2.44 7.25 -12.20
CA ARG A 30 3.20 6.04 -11.89
C ARG A 30 2.42 5.19 -10.89
N CYS A 31 2.45 3.88 -11.05
CA CYS A 31 1.78 2.95 -10.15
C CYS A 31 2.67 2.55 -8.98
N ALA A 32 2.06 2.43 -7.81
CA ALA A 32 2.60 1.74 -6.65
C ALA A 32 1.53 0.83 -6.04
N VAL A 33 1.94 -0.24 -5.40
CA VAL A 33 1.05 -1.18 -4.71
C VAL A 33 1.21 -1.03 -3.21
N ILE A 34 0.10 -1.05 -2.49
CA ILE A 34 0.05 -0.87 -1.04
C ILE A 34 -0.77 -2.00 -0.43
N SER A 35 -0.21 -2.68 0.58
CA SER A 35 -0.89 -3.75 1.30
C SER A 35 -1.51 -3.23 2.59
N LEU A 36 -2.83 -3.24 2.69
CA LEU A 36 -3.54 -3.02 3.93
C LEU A 36 -3.71 -4.37 4.64
N PHE A 37 -2.77 -4.69 5.52
CA PHE A 37 -2.75 -5.95 6.25
C PHE A 37 -3.63 -5.94 7.50
N LEU A 38 -4.49 -6.93 7.61
CA LEU A 38 -5.20 -7.28 8.84
C LEU A 38 -4.80 -8.69 9.26
N ASP A 39 -4.67 -8.93 10.55
CA ASP A 39 -4.58 -10.28 11.09
C ASP A 39 -5.98 -10.90 11.31
N ASN A 40 -6.01 -12.16 11.77
CA ASN A 40 -7.27 -12.89 12.02
C ASN A 40 -8.13 -12.29 13.15
N ASN A 41 -7.56 -11.38 13.94
CA ASN A 41 -8.27 -10.65 15.00
C ASN A 41 -8.68 -9.22 14.56
N GLY A 42 -8.46 -8.87 13.29
CA GLY A 42 -8.76 -7.56 12.75
C GLY A 42 -7.78 -6.46 13.17
N ARG A 43 -6.58 -6.83 13.67
CA ARG A 43 -5.55 -5.86 13.98
C ARG A 43 -4.81 -5.45 12.71
N ILE A 44 -4.51 -4.17 12.62
CA ILE A 44 -3.78 -3.55 11.51
C ILE A 44 -2.28 -3.78 11.73
N LEU A 45 -1.59 -4.28 10.70
CA LEU A 45 -0.14 -4.39 10.67
C LEU A 45 0.47 -3.18 9.97
N LEU A 46 1.37 -2.50 10.65
CA LEU A 46 2.14 -1.39 10.10
C LEU A 46 3.64 -1.61 10.34
N GLN A 47 4.46 -1.05 9.45
CA GLN A 47 5.90 -0.97 9.62
C GLN A 47 6.34 0.43 10.05
N ARG A 48 7.40 0.52 10.85
CA ARG A 48 7.97 1.79 11.27
C ARG A 48 9.12 2.19 10.35
N ARG A 49 9.03 3.37 9.76
CA ARG A 49 10.02 3.90 8.82
C ARG A 49 11.34 4.19 9.51
N GLY A 50 12.42 3.72 8.90
CA GLY A 50 13.77 3.89 9.42
C GLY A 50 14.44 5.21 8.95
N PRO A 51 15.67 5.47 9.45
CA PRO A 51 16.37 6.74 9.19
C PRO A 51 16.79 6.95 7.73
N LYS A 52 16.84 5.89 6.91
CA LYS A 52 17.14 5.99 5.47
C LYS A 52 15.88 6.10 4.60
N SER A 53 14.71 6.19 5.20
CA SER A 53 13.47 6.49 4.47
C SER A 53 13.53 7.88 3.87
N ARG A 54 12.91 8.04 2.68
CA ARG A 54 12.95 9.30 1.94
C ARG A 54 12.29 10.45 2.69
N ASP A 55 11.19 10.17 3.36
CA ASP A 55 10.37 11.13 4.10
C ASP A 55 9.73 10.46 5.31
N GLU A 56 9.09 11.25 6.16
CA GLU A 56 8.31 10.79 7.33
C GLU A 56 9.04 9.75 8.20
N VAL A 57 10.35 9.94 8.42
CA VAL A 57 11.18 9.06 9.26
C VAL A 57 10.56 8.87 10.64
N GLY A 58 10.50 7.62 11.12
CA GLY A 58 9.90 7.26 12.40
C GLY A 58 8.38 7.10 12.39
N LYS A 59 7.71 7.44 11.30
CA LYS A 59 6.26 7.20 11.16
C LYS A 59 5.96 5.75 10.85
N LEU A 60 4.72 5.35 11.14
CA LEU A 60 4.17 4.05 10.76
C LEU A 60 3.53 4.14 9.38
N GLU A 61 3.70 3.11 8.57
CA GLU A 61 3.14 3.01 7.23
C GLU A 61 2.79 1.58 6.85
N ASP A 62 2.03 1.43 5.76
CA ASP A 62 1.76 0.15 5.13
C ASP A 62 2.99 -0.35 4.35
N ILE A 63 3.06 -1.68 4.15
CA ILE A 63 4.05 -2.31 3.28
C ILE A 63 3.65 -2.08 1.82
N GLY A 64 4.59 -1.66 0.99
CA GLY A 64 4.35 -1.45 -0.43
C GLY A 64 5.46 -0.69 -1.13
N GLY A 65 5.31 -0.52 -2.43
CA GLY A 65 6.29 0.19 -3.25
C GLY A 65 5.90 0.29 -4.71
N ALA A 66 6.80 0.80 -5.53
CA ALA A 66 6.57 1.03 -6.96
C ALA A 66 6.35 -0.27 -7.74
N VAL A 67 5.42 -0.23 -8.69
CA VAL A 67 5.32 -1.26 -9.73
C VAL A 67 6.49 -1.09 -10.69
N GLU A 68 7.20 -2.17 -10.94
CA GLU A 68 8.36 -2.19 -11.83
C GLU A 68 8.01 -2.80 -13.20
N SER A 69 8.81 -2.48 -14.22
CA SER A 69 8.55 -2.94 -15.59
C SER A 69 8.60 -4.46 -15.77
N TYR A 70 9.25 -5.18 -14.85
CA TYR A 70 9.33 -6.64 -14.86
C TYR A 70 8.20 -7.32 -14.09
N ASP A 71 7.37 -6.57 -13.36
CA ASP A 71 6.17 -7.10 -12.72
C ASP A 71 5.10 -7.37 -13.80
N LYS A 72 4.64 -8.62 -13.93
CA LYS A 72 3.66 -8.99 -14.94
C LYS A 72 2.25 -8.52 -14.60
N THR A 73 1.94 -8.53 -13.30
CA THR A 73 0.64 -8.10 -12.76
C THR A 73 0.85 -7.24 -11.53
N PHE A 74 -0.17 -6.47 -11.14
CA PHE A 74 -0.14 -5.73 -9.88
C PHE A 74 -0.03 -6.64 -8.66
N ARG A 75 -0.61 -7.84 -8.73
CA ARG A 75 -0.50 -8.86 -7.67
C ARG A 75 0.93 -9.40 -7.56
N ASP A 76 1.64 -9.58 -8.67
CA ASP A 76 3.07 -9.93 -8.66
C ASP A 76 3.90 -8.83 -8.00
N ALA A 77 3.65 -7.56 -8.34
CA ALA A 77 4.29 -6.42 -7.71
C ALA A 77 4.04 -6.39 -6.19
N MET A 78 2.79 -6.62 -5.76
CA MET A 78 2.44 -6.64 -4.35
C MET A 78 3.17 -7.77 -3.60
N ASN A 79 3.19 -8.96 -4.18
CA ASN A 79 3.90 -10.10 -3.58
C ASN A 79 5.42 -9.85 -3.49
N ARG A 80 6.02 -9.26 -4.52
CA ARG A 80 7.45 -8.90 -4.52
C ARG A 80 7.75 -7.88 -3.42
N GLU A 81 6.97 -6.82 -3.30
CA GLU A 81 7.18 -5.80 -2.26
C GLU A 81 7.05 -6.37 -0.84
N ILE A 82 6.05 -7.23 -0.61
CA ILE A 82 5.88 -7.90 0.69
C ILE A 82 7.12 -8.74 1.02
N MET A 83 7.64 -9.52 0.06
CA MET A 83 8.81 -10.35 0.27
C MET A 83 10.09 -9.52 0.47
N GLU A 84 10.26 -8.43 -0.28
CA GLU A 84 11.42 -7.53 -0.18
C GLU A 84 11.45 -6.80 1.17
N GLU A 85 10.32 -6.36 1.67
CA GLU A 85 10.24 -5.58 2.92
C GLU A 85 10.08 -6.44 4.16
N ALA A 86 9.23 -7.46 4.14
CA ALA A 86 8.85 -8.26 5.32
C ALA A 86 9.37 -9.71 5.33
N GLY A 87 9.97 -10.16 4.23
CA GLY A 87 10.55 -11.48 4.10
C GLY A 87 9.55 -12.57 3.70
N ASP A 88 10.01 -13.82 3.76
CA ASP A 88 9.28 -15.01 3.31
C ASP A 88 8.98 -16.00 4.45
N SER A 89 9.24 -15.61 5.70
CA SER A 89 9.08 -16.47 6.87
C SER A 89 7.73 -16.31 7.58
N PHE A 90 6.77 -15.68 6.93
CA PHE A 90 5.41 -15.57 7.43
C PHE A 90 4.39 -15.96 6.36
N ASN A 91 3.20 -16.37 6.81
CA ASN A 91 2.10 -16.76 5.95
C ASN A 91 1.10 -15.62 5.81
N TYR A 92 0.71 -15.33 4.58
CA TYR A 92 -0.24 -14.27 4.25
C TYR A 92 -1.04 -14.60 3.00
N THR A 93 -2.12 -13.88 2.81
CA THR A 93 -2.86 -13.86 1.54
C THR A 93 -3.01 -12.42 1.04
N ILE A 94 -2.93 -12.27 -0.28
CA ILE A 94 -3.33 -11.05 -0.97
C ILE A 94 -4.76 -11.28 -1.41
N ASP A 95 -5.72 -10.63 -0.73
CA ASP A 95 -7.12 -10.99 -0.87
C ASP A 95 -7.76 -10.30 -2.08
N ASP A 96 -7.79 -8.97 -2.07
CA ASP A 96 -8.43 -8.24 -3.15
C ASP A 96 -7.83 -6.83 -3.37
N LEU A 97 -7.80 -6.40 -4.63
CA LEU A 97 -7.53 -5.02 -5.01
C LEU A 97 -8.85 -4.23 -4.98
N PHE A 98 -9.08 -3.49 -3.89
CA PHE A 98 -10.38 -2.84 -3.66
C PHE A 98 -10.46 -1.40 -4.16
N GLY A 99 -9.35 -0.79 -4.50
CA GLY A 99 -9.36 0.57 -4.99
C GLY A 99 -7.99 1.16 -5.26
N ALA A 100 -7.99 2.43 -5.60
CA ALA A 100 -6.78 3.21 -5.86
C ALA A 100 -6.91 4.62 -5.30
N CYS A 101 -5.76 5.26 -5.08
CA CYS A 101 -5.67 6.66 -4.67
C CYS A 101 -4.65 7.38 -5.54
N LEU A 102 -5.07 8.47 -6.20
CA LEU A 102 -4.17 9.35 -6.94
C LEU A 102 -3.69 10.48 -6.05
N ILE A 103 -2.38 10.58 -5.89
CA ILE A 103 -1.70 11.60 -5.08
C ILE A 103 -0.59 12.25 -5.90
N ASN A 104 -0.58 13.59 -5.93
CA ASN A 104 0.55 14.35 -6.46
C ASN A 104 1.59 14.55 -5.35
N LYS A 105 2.80 14.05 -5.56
CA LYS A 105 3.91 14.17 -4.61
C LYS A 105 5.13 14.78 -5.26
N TYR A 106 5.82 15.66 -4.54
CA TYR A 106 7.14 16.13 -4.93
C TYR A 106 8.18 15.01 -4.77
N ASP A 107 8.93 14.75 -5.84
CA ASP A 107 10.06 13.81 -5.84
C ASP A 107 11.37 14.59 -5.85
N SER A 108 12.08 14.60 -4.71
CA SER A 108 13.34 15.31 -4.54
C SER A 108 14.48 14.78 -5.42
N ARG A 109 14.38 13.55 -5.93
CA ARG A 109 15.40 12.97 -6.83
C ARG A 109 15.31 13.51 -8.24
N THR A 110 14.11 13.86 -8.68
CA THR A 110 13.86 14.37 -10.03
C THR A 110 13.56 15.86 -10.04
N ASP A 111 13.43 16.49 -8.86
CA ASP A 111 13.02 17.89 -8.67
C ASP A 111 11.70 18.23 -9.38
N LYS A 112 10.75 17.28 -9.34
CA LYS A 112 9.45 17.40 -9.99
C LYS A 112 8.33 16.83 -9.13
N ASN A 113 7.13 17.34 -9.38
CA ASN A 113 5.92 16.69 -8.90
C ASN A 113 5.60 15.47 -9.77
N VAL A 114 5.28 14.35 -9.12
CA VAL A 114 4.89 13.09 -9.76
C VAL A 114 3.50 12.70 -9.27
N ASN A 115 2.63 12.33 -10.19
CA ASN A 115 1.35 11.73 -9.86
C ASN A 115 1.57 10.25 -9.58
N TRP A 116 1.28 9.83 -8.36
CA TRP A 116 1.31 8.44 -7.94
C TRP A 116 -0.11 7.89 -7.88
N LEU A 117 -0.34 6.77 -8.53
CA LEU A 117 -1.55 5.98 -8.38
C LEU A 117 -1.22 4.79 -7.46
N PHE A 118 -1.66 4.89 -6.22
CA PHE A 118 -1.52 3.82 -5.23
C PHE A 118 -2.66 2.83 -5.37
N LEU A 119 -2.32 1.59 -5.71
CA LEU A 119 -3.25 0.46 -5.84
C LEU A 119 -3.36 -0.22 -4.47
N LEU A 120 -4.55 -0.25 -3.91
CA LEU A 120 -4.78 -0.63 -2.52
C LEU A 120 -5.30 -2.06 -2.43
N TYR A 121 -4.43 -2.96 -1.95
CA TYR A 121 -4.75 -4.36 -1.70
C TYR A 121 -5.14 -4.58 -0.24
N LYS A 122 -6.25 -5.26 -0.01
CA LYS A 122 -6.52 -5.87 1.28
C LYS A 122 -5.72 -7.17 1.36
N CYS A 123 -4.94 -7.34 2.43
CA CYS A 123 -4.13 -8.53 2.70
C CYS A 123 -4.45 -9.08 4.08
N THR A 124 -4.21 -10.37 4.28
CA THR A 124 -4.39 -11.04 5.57
C THR A 124 -3.05 -11.61 6.04
N TYR A 125 -2.60 -11.19 7.22
CA TYR A 125 -1.53 -11.86 7.95
C TYR A 125 -2.11 -13.07 8.68
N ILE A 126 -1.53 -14.23 8.48
CA ILE A 126 -2.00 -15.49 9.07
C ILE A 126 -1.16 -15.83 10.30
N ASP A 127 0.11 -16.08 10.12
CA ASP A 127 1.08 -16.40 11.15
C ASP A 127 2.52 -16.28 10.63
N GLY A 128 3.49 -16.59 11.47
CA GLY A 128 4.90 -16.62 11.11
C GLY A 128 5.65 -15.35 11.51
N GLU A 129 6.89 -15.26 11.08
CA GLU A 129 7.81 -14.21 11.50
C GLU A 129 8.05 -13.17 10.39
N LEU A 130 7.76 -11.91 10.73
CA LEU A 130 8.10 -10.76 9.88
C LEU A 130 9.58 -10.43 10.06
N SER A 131 10.30 -10.31 8.97
CA SER A 131 11.75 -10.04 8.96
C SER A 131 12.04 -8.63 8.47
N ILE A 132 12.94 -7.92 9.15
CA ILE A 132 13.46 -6.64 8.67
C ILE A 132 14.52 -6.93 7.61
N LYS A 133 14.20 -6.71 6.34
CA LYS A 133 15.12 -6.93 5.21
C LYS A 133 15.97 -5.70 4.89
N GLU A 134 15.45 -4.53 5.14
CA GLU A 134 16.13 -3.25 4.91
C GLU A 134 16.20 -2.44 6.22
N PRO A 135 17.19 -2.73 7.11
CA PRO A 135 17.24 -2.12 8.46
C PRO A 135 17.32 -0.59 8.48
N GLY A 136 17.84 -0.01 7.40
CA GLY A 136 17.88 1.45 7.26
C GLY A 136 16.52 2.07 6.95
N LYS A 137 15.61 1.31 6.35
CA LYS A 137 14.28 1.78 5.94
C LYS A 137 13.16 1.32 6.87
N CYS A 138 13.33 0.20 7.55
CA CYS A 138 12.34 -0.35 8.46
C CYS A 138 12.96 -0.65 9.82
N LEU A 139 12.34 -0.18 10.90
CA LEU A 139 12.75 -0.41 12.28
C LEU A 139 11.97 -1.56 12.95
N GLY A 140 10.92 -2.05 12.34
CA GLY A 140 10.10 -3.13 12.87
C GLY A 140 8.65 -3.03 12.44
N TYR A 141 7.86 -3.98 12.94
CA TYR A 141 6.45 -4.17 12.63
C TYR A 141 5.63 -4.11 13.92
N GLU A 142 4.47 -3.48 13.84
CA GLU A 142 3.59 -3.27 14.99
C GLU A 142 2.15 -3.58 14.58
N PHE A 143 1.40 -4.26 15.48
CA PHE A 143 -0.02 -4.57 15.30
C PHE A 143 -0.87 -3.70 16.20
N TYR A 144 -1.94 -3.11 15.64
CA TYR A 144 -2.83 -2.23 16.35
C TYR A 144 -4.29 -2.61 16.13
N LYS A 145 -5.10 -2.54 17.17
CA LYS A 145 -6.55 -2.46 16.97
C LYS A 145 -6.91 -1.11 16.34
N ARG A 146 -7.98 -1.07 15.57
CA ARG A 146 -8.41 0.13 14.88
C ARG A 146 -8.59 1.34 15.82
N ASP A 147 -9.19 1.12 17.00
CA ASP A 147 -9.45 2.15 18.01
C ASP A 147 -8.21 2.51 18.86
N GLU A 148 -7.13 1.77 18.73
CA GLU A 148 -5.86 1.99 19.44
C GLU A 148 -4.75 2.53 18.52
N LEU A 149 -5.07 2.91 17.27
CA LEU A 149 -4.09 3.44 16.33
C LEU A 149 -3.45 4.73 16.87
N PRO A 150 -2.10 4.82 16.90
CA PRO A 150 -1.41 6.04 17.29
C PRO A 150 -1.39 7.06 16.14
N VAL A 151 -2.51 7.73 15.94
CA VAL A 151 -2.80 8.58 14.76
C VAL A 151 -1.69 9.59 14.48
N ASP A 152 -1.09 10.19 15.52
CA ASP A 152 -0.01 11.18 15.38
C ASP A 152 1.31 10.56 14.90
N GLU A 153 1.48 9.24 15.04
CA GLU A 153 2.67 8.52 14.60
C GLU A 153 2.51 7.87 13.21
N ILE A 154 1.33 7.94 12.61
CA ILE A 154 1.06 7.30 11.32
C ILE A 154 1.25 8.29 10.18
N ALA A 155 1.88 7.85 9.09
CA ALA A 155 1.99 8.64 7.87
C ALA A 155 0.60 9.04 7.36
N LYS A 156 0.47 10.28 6.91
CA LYS A 156 -0.83 10.83 6.49
C LYS A 156 -1.50 10.00 5.39
N THR A 157 -0.74 9.57 4.39
CA THR A 157 -1.26 8.75 3.29
C THR A 157 -1.76 7.40 3.78
N THR A 158 -1.07 6.77 4.72
CA THR A 158 -1.49 5.52 5.36
C THR A 158 -2.83 5.70 6.07
N MET A 159 -3.00 6.76 6.85
CA MET A 159 -4.29 7.06 7.48
C MET A 159 -5.42 7.27 6.46
N ASP A 160 -5.13 7.97 5.38
CA ASP A 160 -6.10 8.20 4.31
C ASP A 160 -6.54 6.87 3.65
N PHE A 161 -5.61 5.92 3.44
CA PHE A 161 -5.91 4.58 2.89
C PHE A 161 -6.80 3.76 3.82
N TRP A 162 -6.49 3.73 5.12
CA TRP A 162 -7.28 3.01 6.11
C TRP A 162 -8.66 3.63 6.30
N ASN A 163 -8.77 4.96 6.29
CA ASN A 163 -10.05 5.66 6.32
C ASN A 163 -10.92 5.32 5.10
N PHE A 164 -10.32 5.26 3.91
CA PHE A 164 -11.01 4.84 2.70
C PHE A 164 -11.48 3.38 2.77
N TYR A 165 -10.64 2.48 3.29
CA TYR A 165 -10.99 1.08 3.48
C TYR A 165 -12.20 0.91 4.42
N TYR A 166 -12.17 1.57 5.57
CA TYR A 166 -13.22 1.42 6.58
C TYR A 166 -14.52 2.15 6.25
N LYS A 167 -14.48 3.25 5.52
CA LYS A 167 -15.66 4.05 5.19
C LYS A 167 -16.81 3.24 4.59
N GLU A 168 -16.53 2.16 3.89
CA GLU A 168 -17.54 1.29 3.30
C GLU A 168 -17.93 0.11 4.16
N LYS A 169 -17.15 -0.19 5.19
CA LYS A 169 -17.45 -1.27 6.14
C LYS A 169 -18.37 -0.83 7.28
N ASP A 170 -18.45 0.48 7.48
CA ASP A 170 -19.28 1.09 8.53
C ASP A 170 -20.69 1.50 8.04
N VAL A 171 -21.05 1.13 6.79
CA VAL A 171 -22.37 1.41 6.18
C VAL A 171 -23.29 0.18 6.24
#